data_86a579f3d378989cc0f749e662324ac9
#
_entry.id   86a579f3d378989cc0f749e662324ac9
#
_cell.length_a   1.000
_cell.length_b   1.000
_cell.length_c   1.000
_cell.angle_alpha   90.00
_cell.angle_beta   90.00
_cell.angle_gamma   90.00
#
_symmetry.space_group_name_H-M   'P 1'
#
loop_
_entity.id
_entity.type
_entity.pdbx_description
1 polymer ?
#
loop_
_entity_poly.entity_id
_entity_poly.type
_entity_poly.pdbx_seq_one_letter_code
_entity_poly.pdbx_strand_id
1 'polypeptide(L)'
;MDKHQHIYIALGSNKGDRFKHLQDAVDFIHLKIGAIKIISQVYSTPALGFDVDNPGDDFLNACLLVETELKPKKVMQELLGIEKSLGRTRPDSYRDNKKGYQARVIDLDILLIDDAVIDTKLLQVPHPEMHNRKFVLCPLNNIASKIKHPKLNKTISELLEACEDESTLETINIWLKNPSKTFNFSKYNYIAIEGNIGAGKTSLATKMSQDFNAKLILERFADNPFLPKFYEEPQRYAFTLEMSFLADRYQQISDDLSQLDLFKDFIISDYDVFKSLIFSKVTLHEDEFKLYRKLFYLMYKDIAKPDLYVYLYQNTERLQENIKKRGRDYEQNIGDNYLEKINAGYLEFLKNHTDITVKIIDISDLDFVKNRGDYLSVLDSICNI
;
A
#
# COMPACT_ATOMS: atom_id res chain seq x y z
N MET A 1 -3.06 8.13 -13.03
CA MET A 1 -2.91 7.84 -11.59
C MET A 1 -4.23 7.24 -11.14
N ASP A 2 -4.25 5.97 -10.79
CA ASP A 2 -5.44 5.37 -10.20
C ASP A 2 -5.65 6.01 -8.83
N LYS A 3 -6.85 6.59 -8.64
CA LYS A 3 -7.17 7.35 -7.43
C LYS A 3 -7.44 6.35 -6.31
N HIS A 4 -6.69 6.42 -5.21
CA HIS A 4 -7.02 5.67 -4.00
C HIS A 4 -8.44 5.98 -3.54
N GLN A 5 -9.19 4.95 -3.17
CA GLN A 5 -10.56 5.05 -2.68
C GLN A 5 -10.61 4.63 -1.21
N HIS A 6 -11.40 5.32 -0.41
CA HIS A 6 -11.71 4.95 0.95
C HIS A 6 -13.04 4.21 0.99
N ILE A 7 -13.02 2.98 1.45
CA ILE A 7 -14.19 2.11 1.50
C ILE A 7 -14.49 1.74 2.94
N TYR A 8 -15.74 1.96 3.35
CA TYR A 8 -16.25 1.53 4.64
C TYR A 8 -16.95 0.19 4.46
N ILE A 9 -16.50 -0.83 5.21
CA ILE A 9 -16.99 -2.21 5.11
C ILE A 9 -17.51 -2.64 6.46
N ALA A 10 -18.79 -3.08 6.51
CA ALA A 10 -19.35 -3.73 7.67
C ALA A 10 -18.99 -5.22 7.68
N LEU A 11 -18.71 -5.75 8.87
CA LEU A 11 -18.47 -7.16 9.12
C LEU A 11 -19.48 -7.64 10.16
N GLY A 12 -20.11 -8.80 9.92
CA GLY A 12 -21.06 -9.45 10.84
C GLY A 12 -20.85 -10.96 10.89
N SER A 13 -20.89 -11.56 12.08
CA SER A 13 -20.81 -13.02 12.28
C SER A 13 -21.68 -13.46 13.44
N ASN A 14 -22.48 -14.54 13.25
CA ASN A 14 -23.28 -15.12 14.32
C ASN A 14 -23.26 -16.66 14.33
N LYS A 15 -22.23 -17.29 13.77
CA LYS A 15 -22.10 -18.75 13.72
C LYS A 15 -20.68 -19.19 14.01
N GLY A 16 -20.50 -20.17 14.89
CA GLY A 16 -19.22 -20.76 15.23
C GLY A 16 -18.30 -19.81 16.01
N ASP A 17 -16.98 -19.84 15.74
CA ASP A 17 -16.05 -18.90 16.36
C ASP A 17 -16.15 -17.54 15.65
N ARG A 18 -17.15 -16.77 16.06
CA ARG A 18 -17.54 -15.47 15.48
C ARG A 18 -16.37 -14.48 15.45
N PHE A 19 -15.59 -14.42 16.55
CA PHE A 19 -14.48 -13.48 16.64
C PHE A 19 -13.35 -13.86 15.69
N LYS A 20 -13.04 -15.16 15.61
CA LYS A 20 -12.06 -15.67 14.66
C LYS A 20 -12.48 -15.39 13.22
N HIS A 21 -13.76 -15.58 12.89
CA HIS A 21 -14.26 -15.28 11.55
C HIS A 21 -14.15 -13.80 11.18
N LEU A 22 -14.38 -12.88 12.15
CA LEU A 22 -14.15 -11.46 11.94
C LEU A 22 -12.65 -11.17 11.71
N GLN A 23 -11.75 -11.77 12.51
CA GLN A 23 -10.32 -11.57 12.34
C GLN A 23 -9.83 -12.13 11.00
N ASP A 24 -10.21 -13.35 10.65
CA ASP A 24 -9.85 -13.97 9.36
C ASP A 24 -10.34 -13.10 8.18
N ALA A 25 -11.55 -12.51 8.29
CA ALA A 25 -12.07 -11.59 7.28
C ALA A 25 -11.22 -10.31 7.17
N VAL A 26 -10.81 -9.73 8.31
CA VAL A 26 -9.89 -8.56 8.35
C VAL A 26 -8.58 -8.90 7.64
N ASP A 27 -7.99 -10.06 7.93
CA ASP A 27 -6.72 -10.51 7.35
C ASP A 27 -6.85 -10.73 5.83
N PHE A 28 -7.93 -11.36 5.37
CA PHE A 28 -8.18 -11.53 3.94
C PHE A 28 -8.47 -10.22 3.20
N ILE A 29 -9.21 -9.28 3.82
CA ILE A 29 -9.46 -7.94 3.26
C ILE A 29 -8.13 -7.21 3.09
N HIS A 30 -7.27 -7.26 4.11
CA HIS A 30 -5.92 -6.67 4.04
C HIS A 30 -5.10 -7.29 2.90
N LEU A 31 -5.13 -8.61 2.76
CA LEU A 31 -4.36 -9.34 1.75
C LEU A 31 -4.85 -9.09 0.32
N LYS A 32 -6.18 -9.04 0.09
CA LYS A 32 -6.77 -9.08 -1.26
C LYS A 32 -7.29 -7.73 -1.75
N ILE A 33 -7.65 -6.83 -0.85
CA ILE A 33 -8.37 -5.59 -1.21
C ILE A 33 -7.51 -4.36 -0.99
N GLY A 34 -7.01 -4.13 0.23
CA GLY A 34 -6.27 -2.90 0.48
C GLY A 34 -5.76 -2.74 1.91
N ALA A 35 -5.13 -1.59 2.18
CA ALA A 35 -4.62 -1.26 3.50
C ALA A 35 -5.77 -0.95 4.46
N ILE A 36 -5.78 -1.59 5.62
CA ILE A 36 -6.75 -1.28 6.66
C ILE A 36 -6.25 -0.09 7.46
N LYS A 37 -6.96 1.03 7.36
CA LYS A 37 -6.61 2.26 8.07
C LYS A 37 -7.14 2.29 9.50
N ILE A 38 -8.41 1.93 9.67
CA ILE A 38 -9.08 1.97 10.96
C ILE A 38 -9.99 0.75 11.11
N ILE A 39 -10.08 0.21 12.33
CA ILE A 39 -11.03 -0.83 12.74
C ILE A 39 -11.84 -0.27 13.90
N SER A 40 -13.16 -0.42 13.86
CA SER A 40 -14.04 -0.04 14.96
C SER A 40 -13.91 -0.98 16.17
N GLN A 41 -14.54 -0.61 17.28
CA GLN A 41 -14.87 -1.57 18.33
C GLN A 41 -15.79 -2.67 17.78
N VAL A 42 -15.78 -3.83 18.44
CA VAL A 42 -16.69 -4.94 18.18
C VAL A 42 -17.92 -4.79 19.07
N TYR A 43 -19.09 -4.92 18.48
CA TYR A 43 -20.38 -4.84 19.17
C TYR A 43 -21.08 -6.19 19.11
N SER A 44 -21.72 -6.60 20.21
CA SER A 44 -22.68 -7.71 20.24
C SER A 44 -24.10 -7.20 20.07
N THR A 45 -24.88 -7.89 19.24
CA THR A 45 -26.31 -7.63 19.07
C THR A 45 -27.08 -8.92 19.12
N PRO A 46 -28.26 -8.96 19.79
CA PRO A 46 -29.10 -10.14 19.83
C PRO A 46 -29.49 -10.61 18.43
N ALA A 47 -29.56 -11.91 18.24
CA ALA A 47 -30.08 -12.53 17.01
C ALA A 47 -31.60 -12.34 16.95
N LEU A 48 -32.07 -11.23 16.40
CA LEU A 48 -33.49 -10.95 16.21
C LEU A 48 -34.04 -11.65 14.97
N GLY A 49 -35.24 -12.26 15.09
CA GLY A 49 -35.97 -12.88 13.96
C GLY A 49 -35.54 -14.31 13.64
N PHE A 50 -34.83 -14.98 14.53
CA PHE A 50 -34.58 -16.43 14.47
C PHE A 50 -35.75 -17.21 15.07
N ASP A 51 -35.87 -18.47 14.65
CA ASP A 51 -36.92 -19.40 15.15
C ASP A 51 -36.72 -19.61 16.66
N VAL A 52 -37.83 -19.62 17.43
CA VAL A 52 -37.81 -19.79 18.89
C VAL A 52 -37.09 -21.07 19.32
N ASP A 53 -37.18 -22.12 18.47
CA ASP A 53 -36.56 -23.43 18.70
C ASP A 53 -35.05 -23.46 18.35
N ASN A 54 -34.51 -22.42 17.69
CA ASN A 54 -33.09 -22.31 17.32
C ASN A 54 -32.63 -20.82 17.35
N PRO A 55 -32.59 -20.22 18.53
CA PRO A 55 -32.14 -18.82 18.67
C PRO A 55 -30.66 -18.74 18.37
N GLY A 56 -30.25 -18.49 17.18
CA GLY A 56 -28.84 -18.37 16.81
C GLY A 56 -28.00 -17.58 17.82
N ASP A 57 -26.71 -17.73 17.78
CA ASP A 57 -25.81 -16.90 18.62
C ASP A 57 -25.97 -15.43 18.28
N ASP A 58 -25.74 -14.54 19.24
CA ASP A 58 -25.67 -13.09 19.05
C ASP A 58 -24.69 -12.75 17.93
N PHE A 59 -24.99 -11.71 17.17
CA PHE A 59 -24.08 -11.23 16.15
C PHE A 59 -22.91 -10.45 16.79
N LEU A 60 -21.72 -10.68 16.27
CA LEU A 60 -20.60 -9.74 16.45
C LEU A 60 -20.50 -8.87 15.21
N ASN A 61 -20.52 -7.55 15.42
CA ASN A 61 -20.50 -6.55 14.34
C ASN A 61 -19.30 -5.61 14.51
N ALA A 62 -18.64 -5.28 13.40
CA ALA A 62 -17.55 -4.32 13.32
C ALA A 62 -17.58 -3.56 11.99
N CYS A 63 -16.82 -2.49 11.88
CA CYS A 63 -16.64 -1.73 10.64
C CYS A 63 -15.17 -1.44 10.40
N LEU A 64 -14.75 -1.48 9.12
CA LEU A 64 -13.41 -1.16 8.66
C LEU A 64 -13.42 0.06 7.75
N LEU A 65 -12.35 0.87 7.85
CA LEU A 65 -11.94 1.79 6.80
C LEU A 65 -10.78 1.15 6.03
N VAL A 66 -10.96 0.93 4.74
CA VAL A 66 -9.98 0.31 3.83
C VAL A 66 -9.63 1.30 2.73
N GLU A 67 -8.34 1.49 2.48
CA GLU A 67 -7.83 2.22 1.33
C GLU A 67 -7.39 1.26 0.23
N THR A 68 -7.85 1.47 -1.00
CA THR A 68 -7.59 0.55 -2.12
C THR A 68 -7.57 1.25 -3.47
N GLU A 69 -6.82 0.69 -4.42
CA GLU A 69 -6.81 1.07 -5.84
C GLU A 69 -7.82 0.24 -6.66
N LEU A 70 -8.45 -0.78 -6.05
CA LEU A 70 -9.39 -1.65 -6.75
C LEU A 70 -10.69 -0.91 -7.05
N LYS A 71 -11.22 -1.08 -8.26
CA LYS A 71 -12.54 -0.55 -8.64
C LYS A 71 -13.65 -1.18 -7.78
N PRO A 72 -14.74 -0.45 -7.47
CA PRO A 72 -15.82 -0.91 -6.59
C PRO A 72 -16.38 -2.29 -6.92
N LYS A 73 -16.56 -2.60 -8.22
CA LYS A 73 -17.00 -3.91 -8.68
C LYS A 73 -16.02 -5.03 -8.31
N LYS A 74 -14.71 -4.76 -8.40
CA LYS A 74 -13.67 -5.74 -8.04
C LYS A 74 -13.66 -5.96 -6.53
N VAL A 75 -13.78 -4.91 -5.73
CA VAL A 75 -13.88 -5.01 -4.26
C VAL A 75 -15.06 -5.91 -3.89
N MET A 76 -16.25 -5.69 -4.46
CA MET A 76 -17.41 -6.55 -4.20
C MET A 76 -17.16 -8.01 -4.55
N GLN A 77 -16.48 -8.28 -5.68
CA GLN A 77 -16.13 -9.64 -6.07
C GLN A 77 -15.18 -10.31 -5.08
N GLU A 78 -14.17 -9.57 -4.60
CA GLU A 78 -13.23 -10.09 -3.58
C GLU A 78 -13.93 -10.35 -2.26
N LEU A 79 -14.84 -9.47 -1.79
CA LEU A 79 -15.61 -9.69 -0.57
C LEU A 79 -16.45 -10.96 -0.67
N LEU A 80 -17.16 -11.18 -1.79
CA LEU A 80 -17.91 -12.42 -2.03
C LEU A 80 -16.99 -13.65 -2.05
N GLY A 81 -15.79 -13.53 -2.59
CA GLY A 81 -14.76 -14.57 -2.58
C GLY A 81 -14.27 -14.88 -1.16
N ILE A 82 -14.07 -13.86 -0.32
CA ILE A 82 -13.70 -14.02 1.09
C ILE A 82 -14.79 -14.72 1.87
N GLU A 83 -16.05 -14.29 1.75
CA GLU A 83 -17.19 -14.95 2.39
C GLU A 83 -17.26 -16.45 2.05
N LYS A 84 -17.07 -16.78 0.76
CA LYS A 84 -17.05 -18.17 0.30
C LYS A 84 -15.88 -18.96 0.89
N SER A 85 -14.68 -18.37 0.95
CA SER A 85 -13.49 -19.03 1.50
C SER A 85 -13.60 -19.30 3.01
N LEU A 86 -14.36 -18.46 3.73
CA LEU A 86 -14.67 -18.62 5.16
C LEU A 86 -15.86 -19.54 5.44
N GLY A 87 -16.42 -20.19 4.41
CA GLY A 87 -17.46 -21.20 4.56
C GLY A 87 -18.90 -20.69 4.45
N ARG A 88 -19.12 -19.46 3.96
CA ARG A 88 -20.47 -18.98 3.64
C ARG A 88 -20.99 -19.69 2.39
N THR A 89 -22.01 -20.52 2.54
CA THR A 89 -22.75 -21.11 1.43
C THR A 89 -24.00 -20.27 1.16
N ARG A 90 -24.12 -19.72 -0.05
CA ARG A 90 -25.38 -19.11 -0.50
C ARG A 90 -26.22 -20.20 -1.15
N PRO A 91 -27.50 -20.39 -0.76
CA PRO A 91 -28.37 -21.33 -1.46
C PRO A 91 -28.52 -20.93 -2.94
N ASP A 92 -28.37 -21.87 -3.84
CA ASP A 92 -28.48 -21.64 -5.29
C ASP A 92 -29.89 -21.26 -5.77
N SER A 93 -30.90 -21.23 -4.90
CA SER A 93 -32.29 -20.96 -5.25
C SER A 93 -32.85 -19.73 -4.55
N TYR A 94 -33.09 -18.71 -5.35
CA TYR A 94 -34.05 -17.62 -5.10
C TYR A 94 -35.50 -18.11 -4.93
N ARG A 95 -35.70 -19.42 -4.75
CA ARG A 95 -37.03 -20.09 -4.85
C ARG A 95 -37.65 -20.55 -3.52
N ASP A 96 -36.90 -20.54 -2.42
CA ASP A 96 -37.50 -20.86 -1.13
C ASP A 96 -37.86 -19.61 -0.35
N ASN A 97 -39.13 -19.23 -0.42
CA ASN A 97 -39.80 -18.18 0.36
C ASN A 97 -39.88 -18.51 1.88
N LYS A 98 -38.88 -19.16 2.46
CA LYS A 98 -38.77 -19.25 3.93
C LYS A 98 -38.18 -17.95 4.45
N LYS A 99 -39.06 -17.03 4.84
CA LYS A 99 -38.77 -15.85 5.65
C LYS A 99 -38.18 -16.26 7.02
N GLY A 100 -36.90 -16.47 7.09
CA GLY A 100 -36.17 -16.68 8.34
C GLY A 100 -34.76 -16.18 8.20
N TYR A 101 -34.27 -15.43 9.18
CA TYR A 101 -32.85 -15.06 9.26
C TYR A 101 -32.01 -16.33 9.40
N GLN A 102 -31.03 -16.54 8.52
CA GLN A 102 -30.12 -17.68 8.61
C GLN A 102 -28.82 -17.25 9.30
N ALA A 103 -28.32 -18.14 10.19
CA ALA A 103 -27.03 -17.93 10.83
C ALA A 103 -25.91 -17.87 9.79
N ARG A 104 -25.02 -16.87 9.88
CA ARG A 104 -23.95 -16.59 8.93
C ARG A 104 -22.59 -16.69 9.59
N VAL A 105 -21.68 -17.44 8.98
CA VAL A 105 -20.28 -17.52 9.38
C VAL A 105 -19.66 -16.12 9.31
N ILE A 106 -19.89 -15.43 8.20
CA ILE A 106 -19.44 -14.04 7.96
C ILE A 106 -20.36 -13.35 6.96
N ASP A 107 -20.58 -12.07 7.15
CA ASP A 107 -21.28 -11.16 6.25
C ASP A 107 -20.42 -9.91 6.03
N LEU A 108 -20.18 -9.54 4.76
CA LEU A 108 -19.32 -8.43 4.39
C LEU A 108 -20.05 -7.49 3.44
N ASP A 109 -20.42 -6.30 3.93
CA ASP A 109 -21.19 -5.32 3.17
C ASP A 109 -20.39 -4.03 2.95
N ILE A 110 -20.36 -3.51 1.71
CA ILE A 110 -19.83 -2.20 1.41
C ILE A 110 -20.86 -1.15 1.82
N LEU A 111 -20.50 -0.27 2.75
CA LEU A 111 -21.36 0.78 3.25
C LEU A 111 -21.24 2.07 2.44
N LEU A 112 -20.02 2.58 2.30
CA LEU A 112 -19.69 3.82 1.63
C LEU A 112 -18.39 3.66 0.83
N ILE A 113 -18.24 4.42 -0.26
CA ILE A 113 -17.00 4.57 -1.04
C ILE A 113 -16.82 6.07 -1.31
N ASP A 114 -15.95 6.74 -0.58
CA ASP A 114 -15.84 8.23 -0.64
C ASP A 114 -17.25 8.87 -0.74
N ASP A 115 -17.47 9.75 -1.72
CA ASP A 115 -18.77 10.38 -2.02
C ASP A 115 -19.54 9.67 -3.13
N ALA A 116 -19.16 8.43 -3.51
CA ALA A 116 -19.73 7.76 -4.66
C ALA A 116 -21.19 7.33 -4.43
N VAL A 117 -21.99 7.46 -5.49
CA VAL A 117 -23.33 6.91 -5.58
C VAL A 117 -23.34 5.88 -6.71
N ILE A 118 -23.51 4.63 -6.37
CA ILE A 118 -23.52 3.50 -7.32
C ILE A 118 -24.85 2.77 -7.16
N ASP A 119 -25.56 2.55 -8.26
CA ASP A 119 -26.80 1.78 -8.27
C ASP A 119 -26.79 0.77 -9.43
N THR A 120 -26.33 -0.44 -9.12
CA THR A 120 -26.27 -1.55 -10.06
C THR A 120 -26.90 -2.80 -9.44
N LYS A 121 -27.21 -3.81 -10.25
CA LYS A 121 -27.72 -5.11 -9.74
C LYS A 121 -26.73 -5.82 -8.79
N LEU A 122 -25.45 -5.55 -8.91
CA LEU A 122 -24.40 -6.20 -8.12
C LEU A 122 -24.00 -5.41 -6.88
N LEU A 123 -24.07 -4.08 -6.96
CA LEU A 123 -23.53 -3.18 -5.92
C LEU A 123 -24.38 -1.92 -5.85
N GLN A 124 -24.85 -1.62 -4.64
CA GLN A 124 -25.50 -0.35 -4.29
C GLN A 124 -24.68 0.36 -3.21
N VAL A 125 -24.26 1.60 -3.48
CA VAL A 125 -23.49 2.45 -2.58
C VAL A 125 -24.10 3.87 -2.60
N PRO A 126 -24.41 4.47 -1.47
CA PRO A 126 -24.40 3.94 -0.12
C PRO A 126 -25.26 2.68 0.03
N HIS A 127 -24.92 1.82 0.99
CA HIS A 127 -25.72 0.63 1.27
C HIS A 127 -27.16 1.02 1.60
N PRO A 128 -28.18 0.47 0.94
CA PRO A 128 -29.55 0.98 1.01
C PRO A 128 -30.14 1.00 2.42
N GLU A 129 -29.82 0.01 3.25
CA GLU A 129 -30.39 -0.16 4.59
C GLU A 129 -29.48 0.31 5.73
N MET A 130 -28.29 0.91 5.45
CA MET A 130 -27.34 1.22 6.50
C MET A 130 -27.87 2.23 7.52
N HIS A 131 -28.69 3.16 7.06
CA HIS A 131 -29.23 4.24 7.90
C HIS A 131 -30.37 3.80 8.83
N ASN A 132 -30.94 2.60 8.62
CA ASN A 132 -32.02 2.02 9.43
C ASN A 132 -31.50 0.96 10.43
N ARG A 133 -30.18 0.70 10.45
CA ARG A 133 -29.60 -0.41 11.22
C ARG A 133 -28.58 0.10 12.23
N LYS A 134 -28.94 0.09 13.48
CA LYS A 134 -28.09 0.57 14.59
C LYS A 134 -26.81 -0.24 14.73
N PHE A 135 -26.86 -1.56 14.48
CA PHE A 135 -25.70 -2.44 14.51
C PHE A 135 -24.68 -2.17 13.40
N VAL A 136 -25.07 -1.44 12.33
CA VAL A 136 -24.18 -0.92 11.29
C VAL A 136 -23.69 0.48 11.66
N LEU A 137 -24.61 1.35 12.09
CA LEU A 137 -24.29 2.75 12.37
C LEU A 137 -23.38 2.93 13.59
N CYS A 138 -23.54 2.14 14.67
CA CYS A 138 -22.69 2.26 15.85
C CYS A 138 -21.20 2.01 15.56
N PRO A 139 -20.79 0.86 14.96
CA PRO A 139 -19.39 0.64 14.61
C PRO A 139 -18.91 1.63 13.53
N LEU A 140 -19.75 2.01 12.58
CA LEU A 140 -19.38 3.03 11.58
C LEU A 140 -19.14 4.40 12.23
N ASN A 141 -19.97 4.82 13.19
CA ASN A 141 -19.82 6.07 13.90
C ASN A 141 -18.51 6.16 14.71
N ASN A 142 -17.96 5.03 15.19
CA ASN A 142 -16.67 5.01 15.87
C ASN A 142 -15.53 5.51 14.97
N ILE A 143 -15.62 5.25 13.65
CA ILE A 143 -14.52 5.50 12.70
C ILE A 143 -14.83 6.59 11.68
N ALA A 144 -16.10 7.02 11.57
CA ALA A 144 -16.56 7.90 10.50
C ALA A 144 -17.66 8.88 10.93
N SER A 145 -17.72 9.29 12.21
CA SER A 145 -18.82 10.12 12.77
C SER A 145 -19.15 11.37 11.95
N LYS A 146 -18.12 12.03 11.39
CA LYS A 146 -18.23 13.29 10.64
C LYS A 146 -18.46 13.10 9.14
N ILE A 147 -18.35 11.89 8.63
CA ILE A 147 -18.56 11.60 7.20
C ILE A 147 -20.05 11.76 6.89
N LYS A 148 -20.34 12.40 5.76
CA LYS A 148 -21.71 12.61 5.28
C LYS A 148 -22.15 11.47 4.37
N HIS A 149 -23.37 11.01 4.57
CA HIS A 149 -24.03 10.07 3.67
C HIS A 149 -24.36 10.78 2.34
N PRO A 150 -23.84 10.34 1.16
CA PRO A 150 -23.92 11.08 -0.09
C PRO A 150 -25.36 11.39 -0.56
N LYS A 151 -26.34 10.51 -0.27
CA LYS A 151 -27.74 10.71 -0.67
C LYS A 151 -28.56 11.48 0.37
N LEU A 152 -28.31 11.25 1.67
CA LEU A 152 -29.11 11.84 2.75
C LEU A 152 -28.56 13.17 3.25
N ASN A 153 -27.32 13.52 2.88
CA ASN A 153 -26.59 14.72 3.30
C ASN A 153 -26.55 14.95 4.83
N LYS A 154 -26.66 13.88 5.60
CA LYS A 154 -26.50 13.83 7.06
C LYS A 154 -25.20 13.13 7.40
N THR A 155 -24.56 13.54 8.49
CA THR A 155 -23.39 12.85 9.05
C THR A 155 -23.79 11.48 9.61
N ILE A 156 -22.83 10.58 9.75
CA ILE A 156 -23.08 9.27 10.38
C ILE A 156 -23.57 9.43 11.82
N SER A 157 -23.07 10.44 12.56
CA SER A 157 -23.57 10.77 13.91
C SER A 157 -25.04 11.17 13.90
N GLU A 158 -25.45 12.08 12.98
CA GLU A 158 -26.85 12.50 12.83
C GLU A 158 -27.77 11.35 12.40
N LEU A 159 -27.27 10.42 11.58
CA LEU A 159 -28.03 9.23 11.19
C LEU A 159 -28.21 8.28 12.37
N LEU A 160 -27.17 8.10 13.19
CA LEU A 160 -27.26 7.26 14.39
C LEU A 160 -28.25 7.83 15.42
N GLU A 161 -28.23 9.15 15.62
CA GLU A 161 -29.18 9.85 16.52
C GLU A 161 -30.65 9.76 16.03
N ALA A 162 -30.85 9.73 14.70
CA ALA A 162 -32.17 9.62 14.09
C ALA A 162 -32.61 8.18 13.83
N CYS A 163 -31.81 7.18 14.18
CA CYS A 163 -32.11 5.77 13.90
C CYS A 163 -33.21 5.24 14.85
N GLU A 164 -34.27 4.72 14.28
CA GLU A 164 -35.41 4.15 14.99
C GLU A 164 -35.19 2.69 15.45
N ASP A 165 -34.04 2.08 15.14
CA ASP A 165 -33.71 0.74 15.59
C ASP A 165 -33.40 0.71 17.09
N GLU A 166 -34.30 0.15 17.88
CA GLU A 166 -34.23 0.04 19.35
C GLU A 166 -33.37 -1.14 19.83
N SER A 167 -32.72 -1.88 18.91
CA SER A 167 -31.88 -3.03 19.28
C SER A 167 -30.80 -2.64 20.29
N THR A 168 -30.60 -3.48 21.29
CA THR A 168 -29.53 -3.30 22.27
C THR A 168 -28.20 -3.72 21.70
N LEU A 169 -27.20 -2.83 21.83
CA LEU A 169 -25.83 -3.12 21.45
C LEU A 169 -24.95 -3.09 22.69
N GLU A 170 -24.14 -4.13 22.85
CA GLU A 170 -23.14 -4.20 23.90
C GLU A 170 -21.73 -4.13 23.26
N THR A 171 -20.88 -3.26 23.80
CA THR A 171 -19.49 -3.24 23.40
C THR A 171 -18.76 -4.43 24.01
N ILE A 172 -17.99 -5.14 23.21
CA ILE A 172 -17.17 -6.25 23.69
C ILE A 172 -15.74 -5.75 23.89
N ASN A 173 -15.14 -6.08 25.02
CA ASN A 173 -13.76 -5.69 25.35
C ASN A 173 -12.73 -6.63 24.65
N ILE A 174 -12.93 -6.90 23.36
CA ILE A 174 -12.04 -7.68 22.53
C ILE A 174 -11.78 -6.86 21.25
N TRP A 175 -10.51 -6.77 20.82
CA TRP A 175 -10.10 -5.94 19.71
C TRP A 175 -9.59 -6.76 18.56
N LEU A 176 -10.10 -6.51 17.36
CA LEU A 176 -9.56 -7.06 16.12
C LEU A 176 -8.16 -6.45 15.87
N LYS A 177 -7.22 -7.30 15.51
CA LYS A 177 -5.86 -6.88 15.17
C LYS A 177 -5.86 -6.28 13.77
N ASN A 178 -5.22 -5.13 13.61
CA ASN A 178 -5.00 -4.53 12.30
C ASN A 178 -3.69 -5.06 11.70
N PRO A 179 -3.76 -5.86 10.60
CA PRO A 179 -2.56 -6.42 9.97
C PRO A 179 -1.60 -5.35 9.43
N SER A 180 -2.12 -4.16 9.05
CA SER A 180 -1.28 -3.04 8.60
C SER A 180 -0.33 -2.53 9.69
N LYS A 181 -0.68 -2.71 10.97
CA LYS A 181 0.14 -2.27 12.11
C LYS A 181 1.24 -3.25 12.48
N THR A 182 1.35 -4.42 11.82
CA THR A 182 2.47 -5.35 12.02
C THR A 182 3.75 -4.80 11.42
N PHE A 183 3.65 -3.92 10.41
CA PHE A 183 4.79 -3.27 9.77
C PHE A 183 5.09 -1.94 10.48
N ASN A 184 6.22 -1.87 11.18
CA ASN A 184 6.66 -0.66 11.88
C ASN A 184 7.89 -0.07 11.19
N PHE A 185 7.67 0.94 10.34
CA PHE A 185 8.72 1.69 9.67
C PHE A 185 9.11 2.98 10.40
N SER A 186 8.30 3.47 11.35
CA SER A 186 8.58 4.70 12.12
C SER A 186 9.78 4.56 13.07
N LYS A 187 10.35 3.35 13.21
CA LYS A 187 11.65 3.14 13.87
C LYS A 187 12.83 3.73 13.08
N TYR A 188 12.64 4.04 11.80
CA TYR A 188 13.60 4.71 10.92
C TYR A 188 13.15 6.14 10.66
N ASN A 189 14.08 7.10 10.65
CA ASN A 189 13.79 8.47 10.22
C ASN A 189 13.81 8.59 8.70
N TYR A 190 14.74 7.86 8.05
CA TYR A 190 14.92 7.91 6.61
C TYR A 190 15.21 6.52 6.02
N ILE A 191 14.40 6.11 5.03
CA ILE A 191 14.54 4.88 4.26
C ILE A 191 14.81 5.23 2.80
N ALA A 192 15.90 4.71 2.21
CA ALA A 192 16.16 4.81 0.78
C ALA A 192 15.86 3.49 0.07
N ILE A 193 15.02 3.53 -0.96
CA ILE A 193 14.73 2.38 -1.84
C ILE A 193 15.61 2.50 -3.08
N GLU A 194 16.48 1.55 -3.24
CA GLU A 194 17.43 1.51 -4.35
C GLU A 194 17.31 0.25 -5.20
N GLY A 195 17.95 0.27 -6.36
CA GLY A 195 17.93 -0.83 -7.32
C GLY A 195 18.19 -0.33 -8.73
N ASN A 196 18.30 -1.24 -9.66
CA ASN A 196 18.60 -0.98 -11.06
C ASN A 196 17.47 -0.21 -11.78
N ILE A 197 17.73 0.19 -13.03
CA ILE A 197 16.71 0.74 -13.93
C ILE A 197 15.63 -0.33 -14.15
N GLY A 198 14.37 0.04 -13.96
CA GLY A 198 13.25 -0.91 -14.11
C GLY A 198 12.90 -1.74 -12.85
N ALA A 199 13.65 -1.65 -11.74
CA ALA A 199 13.41 -2.42 -10.52
C ALA A 199 12.16 -2.02 -9.71
N GLY A 200 11.40 -0.99 -10.12
CA GLY A 200 10.15 -0.61 -9.45
C GLY A 200 10.31 0.25 -8.19
N LYS A 201 11.48 0.85 -7.95
CA LYS A 201 11.78 1.72 -6.79
C LYS A 201 10.70 2.75 -6.49
N THR A 202 10.36 3.56 -7.49
CA THR A 202 9.36 4.63 -7.39
C THR A 202 7.99 4.08 -6.99
N SER A 203 7.61 2.93 -7.55
CA SER A 203 6.32 2.28 -7.22
C SER A 203 6.28 1.82 -5.76
N LEU A 204 7.37 1.19 -5.27
CA LEU A 204 7.46 0.74 -3.89
C LEU A 204 7.47 1.93 -2.91
N ALA A 205 8.34 2.92 -3.15
CA ALA A 205 8.44 4.11 -2.31
C ALA A 205 7.09 4.86 -2.23
N THR A 206 6.39 5.01 -3.37
CA THR A 206 5.07 5.66 -3.43
C THR A 206 4.03 4.87 -2.62
N LYS A 207 3.93 3.54 -2.82
CA LYS A 207 2.99 2.71 -2.04
C LYS A 207 3.28 2.77 -0.54
N MET A 208 4.54 2.61 -0.14
CA MET A 208 4.92 2.68 1.27
C MET A 208 4.65 4.06 1.88
N SER A 209 4.90 5.15 1.16
CA SER A 209 4.63 6.51 1.67
C SER A 209 3.14 6.75 1.95
N GLN A 210 2.26 6.16 1.15
CA GLN A 210 0.81 6.24 1.30
C GLN A 210 0.30 5.34 2.43
N ASP A 211 0.73 4.07 2.44
CA ASP A 211 0.28 3.10 3.44
C ASP A 211 0.76 3.45 4.86
N PHE A 212 1.95 4.04 5.01
CA PHE A 212 2.62 4.27 6.28
C PHE A 212 2.91 5.75 6.61
N ASN A 213 2.19 6.68 6.00
CA ASN A 213 2.28 8.12 6.29
C ASN A 213 3.70 8.71 6.20
N ALA A 214 4.51 8.28 5.20
CA ALA A 214 5.85 8.82 5.04
C ALA A 214 5.90 10.05 4.13
N LYS A 215 6.91 10.91 4.33
CA LYS A 215 7.27 11.95 3.36
C LYS A 215 7.99 11.28 2.19
N LEU A 216 7.45 11.43 0.97
CA LEU A 216 8.01 10.84 -0.25
C LEU A 216 8.96 11.80 -0.95
N ILE A 217 10.17 11.32 -1.26
CA ILE A 217 11.16 12.03 -2.08
C ILE A 217 11.41 11.19 -3.34
N LEU A 218 11.09 11.74 -4.52
CA LEU A 218 11.30 11.09 -5.81
C LEU A 218 12.42 11.75 -6.60
N GLU A 219 13.25 10.93 -7.25
CA GLU A 219 14.33 11.40 -8.11
C GLU A 219 13.81 12.25 -9.29
N ARG A 220 14.33 13.46 -9.45
CA ARG A 220 14.04 14.33 -10.59
C ARG A 220 15.04 14.06 -11.70
N PHE A 221 14.70 13.13 -12.59
CA PHE A 221 15.57 12.76 -13.71
C PHE A 221 15.00 13.18 -15.09
N ALA A 222 13.68 13.41 -15.18
CA ALA A 222 12.99 13.61 -16.45
C ALA A 222 13.43 14.88 -17.20
N ASP A 223 13.85 15.90 -16.46
CA ASP A 223 14.23 17.20 -17.02
C ASP A 223 15.73 17.33 -17.32
N ASN A 224 16.49 16.23 -17.19
CA ASN A 224 17.93 16.27 -17.44
C ASN A 224 18.21 16.28 -18.96
N PRO A 225 18.73 17.41 -19.51
CA PRO A 225 18.91 17.58 -20.97
C PRO A 225 20.02 16.70 -21.55
N PHE A 226 20.87 16.09 -20.71
CA PHE A 226 21.97 15.24 -21.14
C PHE A 226 21.59 13.77 -21.20
N LEU A 227 20.49 13.36 -20.57
CA LEU A 227 20.09 11.96 -20.51
C LEU A 227 19.79 11.34 -21.90
N PRO A 228 18.99 11.97 -22.77
CA PRO A 228 18.81 11.47 -24.15
C PRO A 228 20.10 11.44 -24.95
N LYS A 229 20.91 12.50 -24.82
CA LYS A 229 22.19 12.61 -25.55
C LYS A 229 23.21 11.54 -25.13
N PHE A 230 23.20 11.16 -23.87
CA PHE A 230 24.05 10.08 -23.37
C PHE A 230 23.70 8.73 -24.03
N TYR A 231 22.43 8.41 -24.18
CA TYR A 231 22.06 7.16 -24.84
C TYR A 231 22.41 7.11 -26.34
N GLU A 232 22.50 8.28 -26.98
CA GLU A 232 22.95 8.41 -28.38
C GLU A 232 24.49 8.38 -28.52
N GLU A 233 25.20 9.16 -27.68
CA GLU A 233 26.66 9.30 -27.70
C GLU A 233 27.27 9.14 -26.28
N PRO A 234 27.33 7.89 -25.74
CA PRO A 234 27.71 7.68 -24.33
C PRO A 234 29.10 8.23 -24.00
N GLN A 235 30.11 8.02 -24.87
CA GLN A 235 31.48 8.48 -24.60
C GLN A 235 31.59 10.00 -24.51
N ARG A 236 30.76 10.74 -25.21
CA ARG A 236 30.81 12.21 -25.23
C ARG A 236 30.09 12.83 -24.03
N TYR A 237 28.99 12.24 -23.62
CA TYR A 237 28.10 12.87 -22.64
C TYR A 237 28.14 12.21 -21.25
N ALA A 238 28.86 11.10 -21.06
CA ALA A 238 28.90 10.37 -19.80
C ALA A 238 29.29 11.27 -18.61
N PHE A 239 30.45 11.96 -18.70
CA PHE A 239 30.90 12.81 -17.60
C PHE A 239 29.94 13.97 -17.31
N THR A 240 29.43 14.62 -18.34
CA THR A 240 28.50 15.74 -18.21
C THR A 240 27.18 15.28 -17.58
N LEU A 241 26.65 14.13 -17.98
CA LEU A 241 25.45 13.54 -17.42
C LEU A 241 25.61 13.18 -15.96
N GLU A 242 26.68 12.47 -15.61
CA GLU A 242 26.93 12.05 -14.22
C GLU A 242 27.13 13.27 -13.29
N MET A 243 27.84 14.29 -13.74
CA MET A 243 28.01 15.52 -12.98
C MET A 243 26.71 16.29 -12.79
N SER A 244 25.86 16.34 -13.82
CA SER A 244 24.51 16.94 -13.73
C SER A 244 23.67 16.20 -12.70
N PHE A 245 23.62 14.85 -12.77
CA PHE A 245 22.89 14.05 -11.80
C PHE A 245 23.44 14.19 -10.37
N LEU A 246 24.75 14.30 -10.20
CA LEU A 246 25.33 14.50 -8.88
C LEU A 246 24.87 15.84 -8.27
N ALA A 247 24.92 16.91 -9.06
CA ALA A 247 24.51 18.24 -8.62
C ALA A 247 23.00 18.27 -8.27
N ASP A 248 22.14 17.72 -9.16
CA ASP A 248 20.69 17.69 -8.98
C ASP A 248 20.30 16.87 -7.75
N ARG A 249 20.85 15.67 -7.57
CA ARG A 249 20.59 14.80 -6.41
C ARG A 249 21.05 15.44 -5.11
N TYR A 250 22.24 16.04 -5.11
CA TYR A 250 22.76 16.74 -3.94
C TYR A 250 21.81 17.86 -3.52
N GLN A 251 21.46 18.74 -4.46
CA GLN A 251 20.58 19.86 -4.20
C GLN A 251 19.22 19.40 -3.71
N GLN A 252 18.63 18.43 -4.39
CA GLN A 252 17.31 17.93 -4.06
C GLN A 252 17.26 17.28 -2.67
N ILE A 253 18.21 16.39 -2.35
CA ILE A 253 18.23 15.74 -1.03
C ILE A 253 18.48 16.78 0.07
N SER A 254 19.40 17.73 -0.15
CA SER A 254 19.67 18.79 0.81
C SER A 254 18.42 19.63 1.10
N ASP A 255 17.67 20.01 0.06
CA ASP A 255 16.46 20.81 0.20
C ASP A 255 15.32 20.00 0.86
N ASP A 256 15.08 18.79 0.39
CA ASP A 256 13.95 17.96 0.84
C ASP A 256 14.14 17.42 2.26
N LEU A 257 15.38 17.08 2.67
CA LEU A 257 15.66 16.61 4.02
C LEU A 257 15.71 17.75 5.05
N SER A 258 16.04 18.97 4.62
CA SER A 258 16.01 20.15 5.50
C SER A 258 14.59 20.59 5.86
N GLN A 259 13.60 20.23 5.06
CA GLN A 259 12.19 20.53 5.28
C GLN A 259 11.52 19.40 6.08
N LEU A 260 11.60 19.48 7.41
CA LEU A 260 10.89 18.55 8.28
C LEU A 260 9.37 18.71 8.10
N ASP A 261 8.69 17.63 7.74
CA ASP A 261 7.22 17.57 7.77
C ASP A 261 6.78 16.96 9.10
N LEU A 262 6.30 17.82 10.02
CA LEU A 262 5.87 17.44 11.37
C LEU A 262 4.68 16.47 11.40
N PHE A 263 4.01 16.28 10.26
CA PHE A 263 2.85 15.40 10.14
C PHE A 263 3.19 14.04 9.51
N LYS A 264 4.47 13.78 9.24
CA LYS A 264 4.97 12.53 8.66
C LYS A 264 5.80 11.74 9.68
N ASP A 265 5.61 10.42 9.66
CA ASP A 265 6.24 9.53 10.63
C ASP A 265 7.72 9.25 10.29
N PHE A 266 8.06 9.24 8.99
CA PHE A 266 9.42 9.06 8.48
C PHE A 266 9.54 9.57 7.03
N ILE A 267 10.75 9.51 6.47
CA ILE A 267 11.05 9.88 5.09
C ILE A 267 11.34 8.62 4.28
N ILE A 268 10.83 8.55 3.06
CA ILE A 268 11.16 7.50 2.09
C ILE A 268 11.54 8.12 0.76
N SER A 269 12.66 7.68 0.17
CA SER A 269 13.09 8.08 -1.17
C SER A 269 13.19 6.90 -2.13
N ASP A 270 13.07 7.16 -3.44
CA ASP A 270 13.32 6.17 -4.49
C ASP A 270 14.73 6.24 -5.06
N TYR A 271 15.64 6.93 -4.36
CA TYR A 271 17.06 7.02 -4.65
C TYR A 271 17.85 7.46 -3.43
N ASP A 272 19.16 7.19 -3.47
CA ASP A 272 20.17 7.78 -2.60
C ASP A 272 21.33 8.35 -3.45
N VAL A 273 22.12 9.26 -2.87
CA VAL A 273 23.22 9.92 -3.58
C VAL A 273 24.30 8.93 -4.02
N PHE A 274 24.50 7.82 -3.31
CA PHE A 274 25.47 6.78 -3.66
C PHE A 274 25.22 6.15 -5.05
N LYS A 275 23.98 6.17 -5.53
CA LYS A 275 23.66 5.81 -6.92
C LYS A 275 24.59 6.51 -7.90
N SER A 276 24.94 7.76 -7.64
CA SER A 276 25.88 8.55 -8.46
C SER A 276 27.25 7.91 -8.60
N LEU A 277 27.81 7.36 -7.49
CA LEU A 277 29.08 6.63 -7.55
C LEU A 277 29.00 5.32 -8.31
N ILE A 278 27.89 4.59 -8.17
CA ILE A 278 27.72 3.29 -8.80
C ILE A 278 27.60 3.44 -10.31
N PHE A 279 26.76 4.38 -10.77
CA PHE A 279 26.55 4.63 -12.18
C PHE A 279 27.81 5.23 -12.83
N SER A 280 28.44 6.23 -12.21
CA SER A 280 29.68 6.84 -12.72
C SER A 280 30.84 5.86 -12.84
N LYS A 281 30.94 4.85 -11.95
CA LYS A 281 31.93 3.78 -12.05
C LYS A 281 31.77 2.92 -13.31
N VAL A 282 30.53 2.76 -13.79
CA VAL A 282 30.22 1.96 -14.99
C VAL A 282 30.33 2.79 -16.27
N THR A 283 30.03 4.09 -16.19
CA THR A 283 29.89 4.96 -17.37
C THR A 283 31.13 5.76 -17.71
N LEU A 284 31.98 6.11 -16.71
CA LEU A 284 33.13 6.99 -16.87
C LEU A 284 34.43 6.21 -17.13
N HIS A 285 35.36 6.86 -17.85
CA HIS A 285 36.74 6.40 -17.92
C HIS A 285 37.44 6.55 -16.56
N GLU A 286 38.51 5.78 -16.36
CA GLU A 286 39.16 5.67 -15.03
C GLU A 286 39.59 7.03 -14.44
N ASP A 287 40.15 7.90 -15.24
CA ASP A 287 40.61 9.21 -14.76
C ASP A 287 39.46 10.19 -14.48
N GLU A 288 38.40 10.13 -15.29
CA GLU A 288 37.15 10.86 -15.05
C GLU A 288 36.48 10.37 -13.77
N PHE A 289 36.40 9.05 -13.57
CA PHE A 289 35.85 8.47 -12.35
C PHE A 289 36.66 8.83 -11.11
N LYS A 290 37.99 8.88 -11.18
CA LYS A 290 38.82 9.32 -10.06
C LYS A 290 38.49 10.79 -9.65
N LEU A 291 38.32 11.66 -10.63
CA LEU A 291 37.95 13.07 -10.39
C LEU A 291 36.52 13.14 -9.80
N TYR A 292 35.58 12.46 -10.44
CA TYR A 292 34.19 12.40 -10.01
C TYR A 292 34.05 11.92 -8.54
N ARG A 293 34.71 10.82 -8.19
CA ARG A 293 34.73 10.26 -6.85
C ARG A 293 35.25 11.24 -5.81
N LYS A 294 36.28 12.02 -6.15
CA LYS A 294 36.83 13.06 -5.27
C LYS A 294 35.79 14.16 -5.02
N LEU A 295 35.11 14.63 -6.05
CA LEU A 295 34.02 15.62 -5.93
C LEU A 295 32.85 15.09 -5.13
N PHE A 296 32.44 13.86 -5.42
CA PHE A 296 31.38 13.18 -4.67
C PHE A 296 31.64 13.20 -3.16
N TYR A 297 32.80 12.75 -2.70
CA TYR A 297 33.09 12.69 -1.27
C TYR A 297 33.25 14.07 -0.61
N LEU A 298 33.57 15.10 -1.37
CA LEU A 298 33.56 16.48 -0.85
C LEU A 298 32.13 16.95 -0.59
N MET A 299 31.17 16.62 -1.46
CA MET A 299 29.78 16.99 -1.33
C MET A 299 29.04 16.12 -0.30
N TYR A 300 29.34 14.83 -0.28
CA TYR A 300 28.62 13.83 0.52
C TYR A 300 28.74 14.00 2.03
N LYS A 301 29.76 14.72 2.52
CA LYS A 301 29.99 14.93 3.96
C LYS A 301 28.80 15.57 4.67
N ASP A 302 28.07 16.43 3.97
CA ASP A 302 27.02 17.28 4.54
C ASP A 302 25.60 16.71 4.28
N ILE A 303 25.49 15.53 3.65
CA ILE A 303 24.23 14.91 3.34
C ILE A 303 23.82 13.93 4.45
N ALA A 304 22.56 14.02 4.88
CA ALA A 304 21.97 13.03 5.79
C ALA A 304 21.87 11.65 5.13
N LYS A 305 22.32 10.64 5.85
CA LYS A 305 22.35 9.25 5.39
C LYS A 305 21.05 8.53 5.75
N PRO A 306 20.56 7.57 4.93
CA PRO A 306 19.42 6.75 5.29
C PRO A 306 19.77 5.84 6.48
N ASP A 307 18.79 5.67 7.40
CA ASP A 307 18.89 4.69 8.49
C ASP A 307 18.76 3.26 7.95
N LEU A 308 18.01 3.11 6.85
CA LEU A 308 17.83 1.85 6.16
C LEU A 308 17.98 2.03 4.64
N TYR A 309 18.83 1.23 4.04
CA TYR A 309 19.05 1.14 2.60
C TYR A 309 18.45 -0.16 2.08
N VAL A 310 17.38 -0.07 1.31
CA VAL A 310 16.69 -1.22 0.73
C VAL A 310 17.09 -1.36 -0.73
N TYR A 311 17.86 -2.38 -1.06
CA TYR A 311 18.24 -2.69 -2.44
C TYR A 311 17.31 -3.74 -3.03
N LEU A 312 16.55 -3.34 -4.06
CA LEU A 312 15.71 -4.22 -4.84
C LEU A 312 16.56 -4.86 -5.94
N TYR A 313 16.99 -6.09 -5.69
CA TYR A 313 17.66 -6.89 -6.72
C TYR A 313 16.63 -7.48 -7.67
N GLN A 314 16.94 -7.43 -8.96
CA GLN A 314 16.14 -8.07 -10.01
C GLN A 314 17.07 -8.57 -11.10
N ASN A 315 16.80 -9.77 -11.65
CA ASN A 315 17.58 -10.30 -12.76
C ASN A 315 17.41 -9.45 -14.03
N THR A 316 18.37 -9.53 -14.94
CA THR A 316 18.44 -8.69 -16.14
C THR A 316 17.25 -8.87 -17.06
N GLU A 317 16.76 -10.12 -17.21
CA GLU A 317 15.61 -10.44 -18.03
C GLU A 317 14.35 -9.69 -17.56
N ARG A 318 14.07 -9.72 -16.26
CA ARG A 318 12.93 -9.05 -15.67
C ARG A 318 13.06 -7.52 -15.71
N LEU A 319 14.28 -6.97 -15.54
CA LEU A 319 14.55 -5.54 -15.74
C LEU A 319 14.20 -5.10 -17.15
N GLN A 320 14.62 -5.86 -18.17
CA GLN A 320 14.32 -5.59 -19.58
C GLN A 320 12.81 -5.60 -19.87
N GLU A 321 12.07 -6.57 -19.32
CA GLU A 321 10.61 -6.62 -19.44
C GLU A 321 9.97 -5.34 -18.85
N ASN A 322 10.41 -4.92 -17.66
CA ASN A 322 9.89 -3.74 -17.00
C ASN A 322 10.22 -2.44 -17.75
N ILE A 323 11.44 -2.32 -18.30
CA ILE A 323 11.87 -1.19 -19.13
C ILE A 323 11.00 -1.09 -20.39
N LYS A 324 10.81 -2.19 -21.10
CA LYS A 324 9.95 -2.26 -22.29
C LYS A 324 8.51 -1.87 -21.95
N LYS A 325 7.96 -2.41 -20.86
CA LYS A 325 6.60 -2.12 -20.41
C LYS A 325 6.40 -0.66 -20.01
N ARG A 326 7.42 -0.02 -19.42
CA ARG A 326 7.39 1.40 -19.05
C ARG A 326 7.39 2.31 -20.27
N GLY A 327 8.02 1.91 -21.39
CA GLY A 327 7.91 2.54 -22.71
C GLY A 327 8.59 3.90 -22.84
N ARG A 328 9.67 4.20 -22.08
CA ARG A 328 10.45 5.42 -22.28
C ARG A 328 11.38 5.26 -23.46
N ASP A 329 11.25 6.10 -24.48
CA ASP A 329 11.94 5.95 -25.77
C ASP A 329 13.46 5.84 -25.61
N TYR A 330 14.08 6.67 -24.79
CA TYR A 330 15.53 6.69 -24.56
C TYR A 330 16.06 5.48 -23.77
N GLU A 331 15.20 4.72 -23.08
CA GLU A 331 15.59 3.53 -22.33
C GLU A 331 15.46 2.23 -23.14
N GLN A 332 14.78 2.24 -24.29
CA GLN A 332 14.49 1.00 -25.05
C GLN A 332 15.73 0.32 -25.61
N ASN A 333 16.84 1.04 -25.71
CA ASN A 333 18.11 0.53 -26.24
C ASN A 333 19.13 0.16 -25.14
N ILE A 334 18.72 0.12 -23.86
CA ILE A 334 19.62 -0.28 -22.77
C ILE A 334 19.97 -1.76 -22.91
N GLY A 335 21.26 -2.06 -23.09
CA GLY A 335 21.76 -3.43 -23.24
C GLY A 335 21.90 -4.18 -21.92
N ASP A 336 21.80 -5.50 -21.96
CA ASP A 336 21.88 -6.39 -20.79
C ASP A 336 23.19 -6.21 -20.03
N ASN A 337 24.33 -6.13 -20.73
CA ASN A 337 25.64 -5.92 -20.12
C ASN A 337 25.73 -4.64 -19.26
N TYR A 338 24.99 -3.58 -19.64
CA TYR A 338 24.93 -2.35 -18.83
C TYR A 338 24.16 -2.60 -17.51
N LEU A 339 23.02 -3.26 -17.59
CA LEU A 339 22.21 -3.61 -16.39
C LEU A 339 22.98 -4.57 -15.46
N GLU A 340 23.68 -5.54 -16.01
CA GLU A 340 24.52 -6.48 -15.24
C GLU A 340 25.65 -5.75 -14.49
N LYS A 341 26.34 -4.82 -15.17
CA LYS A 341 27.38 -4.00 -14.55
C LYS A 341 26.85 -3.11 -13.43
N ILE A 342 25.66 -2.55 -13.60
CA ILE A 342 25.00 -1.76 -12.55
C ILE A 342 24.63 -2.65 -11.35
N ASN A 343 24.03 -3.83 -11.58
CA ASN A 343 23.74 -4.78 -10.50
C ASN A 343 25.02 -5.19 -9.75
N ALA A 344 26.09 -5.52 -10.47
CA ALA A 344 27.37 -5.86 -9.87
C ALA A 344 27.97 -4.68 -9.06
N GLY A 345 27.85 -3.45 -9.57
CA GLY A 345 28.27 -2.23 -8.90
C GLY A 345 27.55 -2.00 -7.58
N TYR A 346 26.21 -2.20 -7.55
CA TYR A 346 25.43 -2.13 -6.31
C TYR A 346 25.89 -3.18 -5.29
N LEU A 347 26.02 -4.44 -5.70
CA LEU A 347 26.41 -5.53 -4.79
C LEU A 347 27.83 -5.33 -4.25
N GLU A 348 28.77 -4.82 -5.07
CA GLU A 348 30.13 -4.47 -4.61
C GLU A 348 30.09 -3.31 -3.62
N PHE A 349 29.30 -2.27 -3.91
CA PHE A 349 29.12 -1.13 -3.02
C PHE A 349 28.60 -1.56 -1.64
N LEU A 350 27.50 -2.33 -1.64
CA LEU A 350 26.83 -2.78 -0.41
C LEU A 350 27.72 -3.67 0.46
N LYS A 351 28.61 -4.48 -0.13
CA LYS A 351 29.57 -5.30 0.60
C LYS A 351 30.64 -4.48 1.31
N ASN A 352 31.00 -3.32 0.76
CA ASN A 352 32.09 -2.49 1.26
C ASN A 352 31.65 -1.40 2.26
N HIS A 353 30.35 -1.15 2.39
CA HIS A 353 29.78 -0.13 3.29
C HIS A 353 29.05 -0.80 4.44
N THR A 354 29.78 -1.09 5.53
CA THR A 354 29.26 -1.76 6.73
C THR A 354 28.68 -0.78 7.75
N ASP A 355 28.77 0.50 7.51
CA ASP A 355 28.26 1.59 8.34
C ASP A 355 26.78 1.94 8.06
N ILE A 356 26.17 1.29 7.06
CA ILE A 356 24.78 1.47 6.67
C ILE A 356 24.01 0.16 6.91
N THR A 357 22.81 0.26 7.49
CA THR A 357 21.91 -0.90 7.56
C THR A 357 21.34 -1.19 6.18
N VAL A 358 21.68 -2.35 5.62
CA VAL A 358 21.28 -2.73 4.25
C VAL A 358 20.34 -3.92 4.27
N LYS A 359 19.28 -3.85 3.46
CA LYS A 359 18.42 -4.99 3.09
C LYS A 359 18.51 -5.21 1.58
N ILE A 360 18.91 -6.42 1.19
CA ILE A 360 18.86 -6.86 -0.21
C ILE A 360 17.65 -7.77 -0.36
N ILE A 361 16.74 -7.42 -1.25
CA ILE A 361 15.51 -8.18 -1.51
C ILE A 361 15.50 -8.58 -2.98
N ASP A 362 15.52 -9.89 -3.24
CA ASP A 362 15.33 -10.41 -4.60
C ASP A 362 13.83 -10.37 -4.94
N ILE A 363 13.50 -9.55 -5.94
CA ILE A 363 12.14 -9.35 -6.43
C ILE A 363 11.93 -9.90 -7.85
N SER A 364 12.84 -10.77 -8.33
CA SER A 364 12.80 -11.27 -9.71
C SER A 364 11.49 -11.99 -10.03
N ASP A 365 10.94 -12.75 -9.06
CA ASP A 365 9.70 -13.51 -9.20
C ASP A 365 8.46 -12.79 -8.64
N LEU A 366 8.59 -11.54 -8.17
CA LEU A 366 7.52 -10.79 -7.54
C LEU A 366 6.95 -9.71 -8.47
N ASP A 367 5.62 -9.50 -8.43
CA ASP A 367 4.96 -8.33 -9.04
C ASP A 367 4.24 -7.51 -7.96
N PHE A 368 4.98 -6.91 -7.04
CA PHE A 368 4.46 -6.10 -5.94
C PHE A 368 3.68 -4.86 -6.39
N VAL A 369 3.74 -4.52 -7.68
CA VAL A 369 2.95 -3.42 -8.25
C VAL A 369 1.52 -3.85 -8.45
N LYS A 370 1.28 -5.06 -8.98
CA LYS A 370 -0.05 -5.59 -9.30
C LYS A 370 -0.60 -6.55 -8.25
N ASN A 371 0.28 -7.27 -7.55
CA ASN A 371 -0.08 -8.29 -6.58
C ASN A 371 0.18 -7.77 -5.16
N ARG A 372 -0.91 -7.63 -4.39
CA ARG A 372 -0.80 -7.18 -3.00
C ARG A 372 -0.07 -8.18 -2.10
N GLY A 373 -0.22 -9.49 -2.34
CA GLY A 373 0.52 -10.52 -1.59
C GLY A 373 2.03 -10.36 -1.74
N ASP A 374 2.51 -10.11 -2.96
CA ASP A 374 3.92 -9.86 -3.24
C ASP A 374 4.39 -8.56 -2.57
N TYR A 375 3.56 -7.51 -2.60
CA TYR A 375 3.85 -6.26 -1.88
C TYR A 375 4.01 -6.47 -0.37
N LEU A 376 3.10 -7.22 0.26
CA LEU A 376 3.19 -7.56 1.69
C LEU A 376 4.43 -8.39 2.00
N SER A 377 4.83 -9.31 1.12
CA SER A 377 6.07 -10.10 1.25
C SER A 377 7.32 -9.23 1.19
N VAL A 378 7.32 -8.20 0.32
CA VAL A 378 8.42 -7.21 0.28
C VAL A 378 8.47 -6.41 1.58
N LEU A 379 7.31 -5.93 2.10
CA LEU A 379 7.26 -5.21 3.38
C LEU A 379 7.76 -6.06 4.54
N ASP A 380 7.36 -7.33 4.58
CA ASP A 380 7.82 -8.30 5.60
C ASP A 380 9.33 -8.47 5.53
N SER A 381 9.88 -8.61 4.33
CA SER A 381 11.32 -8.68 4.11
C SER A 381 12.07 -7.41 4.56
N ILE A 382 11.46 -6.23 4.46
CA ILE A 382 12.05 -4.97 4.94
C ILE A 382 12.00 -4.89 6.47
N CYS A 383 10.90 -5.34 7.11
CA CYS A 383 10.70 -5.25 8.56
C CYS A 383 11.50 -6.27 9.36
N ASN A 384 11.66 -7.49 8.84
CA ASN A 384 12.35 -8.57 9.54
C ASN A 384 13.87 -8.44 9.35
N ILE A 385 14.52 -7.88 10.36
CA ILE A 385 15.98 -7.73 10.47
C ILE A 385 16.54 -8.88 11.29
#